data_0a41629ad1b9af69fd3705921d8503b1
#
_entry.id   0a41629ad1b9af69fd3705921d8503b1
#
_cell.length_a   1.000
_cell.length_b   1.000
_cell.length_c   1.000
_cell.angle_alpha   90.00
_cell.angle_beta   90.00
_cell.angle_gamma   90.00
#
_symmetry.space_group_name_H-M   'P 1'
#
loop_
_entity.id
_entity.type
_entity.pdbx_description
1 polymer ?
#
loop_
_entity_poly.entity_id
_entity_poly.type
_entity_poly.pdbx_seq_one_letter_code
_entity_poly.pdbx_strand_id
1 'polypeptide(L)'
;HCGSRGCLDVEADPLALLTAAGRDPGPEVSLLQQAIDLIRNHYHDPSIRTATETLIDRLGLGLAGLVNILNPDRIILGGLHRTLLDADPERLRAVVADRSLWGQSGGVPILACTLDHNSLVGAAELAWQPVLDDPLGALT
;
A
#
# COMPACT_ATOMS: atom_id res chain seq x y z
N HIS A 1 5.43 -17.39 6.51
CA HIS A 1 5.32 -16.29 7.48
C HIS A 1 6.15 -16.61 8.74
N CYS A 2 6.60 -15.57 9.44
CA CYS A 2 7.50 -15.70 10.60
C CYS A 2 6.82 -16.18 11.89
N GLY A 3 5.48 -16.36 11.89
CA GLY A 3 4.69 -16.75 13.06
C GLY A 3 4.25 -15.58 13.96
N SER A 4 4.68 -14.36 13.70
CA SER A 4 4.19 -13.17 14.41
C SER A 4 2.75 -12.83 14.02
N ARG A 5 2.03 -12.16 14.93
CA ARG A 5 0.66 -11.67 14.69
C ARG A 5 0.70 -10.15 14.51
N GLY A 6 -0.23 -9.61 13.69
CA GLY A 6 -0.37 -8.17 13.48
C GLY A 6 0.70 -7.56 12.56
N CYS A 7 1.36 -8.36 11.74
CA CYS A 7 2.25 -7.83 10.70
C CYS A 7 1.44 -7.07 9.66
N LEU A 8 1.85 -5.85 9.33
CA LEU A 8 1.20 -5.05 8.30
C LEU A 8 1.11 -5.79 6.95
N ASP A 9 2.17 -6.51 6.59
CA ASP A 9 2.24 -7.35 5.39
C ASP A 9 1.19 -8.48 5.34
N VAL A 10 0.67 -8.91 6.49
CA VAL A 10 -0.37 -9.96 6.57
C VAL A 10 -1.76 -9.35 6.76
N GLU A 11 -1.83 -8.25 7.49
CA GLU A 11 -3.12 -7.65 7.87
C GLU A 11 -3.70 -6.73 6.78
N ALA A 12 -2.86 -6.23 5.86
CA ALA A 12 -3.25 -5.32 4.79
C ALA A 12 -2.76 -5.78 3.41
N ASP A 13 -2.65 -7.10 3.20
CA ASP A 13 -2.22 -7.71 1.95
C ASP A 13 -3.41 -8.11 1.05
N PRO A 14 -3.16 -8.52 -0.22
CA PRO A 14 -4.20 -8.97 -1.12
C PRO A 14 -5.00 -10.18 -0.61
N LEU A 15 -4.34 -11.11 0.07
CA LEU A 15 -4.98 -12.32 0.60
C LEU A 15 -5.94 -11.98 1.75
N ALA A 16 -5.56 -11.04 2.61
CA ALA A 16 -6.42 -10.54 3.69
C ALA A 16 -7.71 -9.93 3.13
N LEU A 17 -7.62 -9.14 2.05
CA LEU A 17 -8.80 -8.58 1.38
C LEU A 17 -9.70 -9.68 0.82
N LEU A 18 -9.16 -10.60 0.03
CA LEU A 18 -9.93 -11.67 -0.61
C LEU A 18 -10.62 -12.54 0.44
N THR A 19 -9.89 -12.91 1.50
CA THR A 19 -10.43 -13.69 2.62
C THR A 19 -11.55 -12.94 3.35
N ALA A 20 -11.36 -11.67 3.68
CA ALA A 20 -12.37 -10.84 4.36
C ALA A 20 -13.61 -10.63 3.48
N ALA A 21 -13.44 -10.59 2.15
CA ALA A 21 -14.52 -10.51 1.18
C ALA A 21 -15.21 -11.87 0.89
N GLY A 22 -14.78 -12.97 1.52
CA GLY A 22 -15.29 -14.31 1.30
C GLY A 22 -14.99 -14.84 -0.12
N ARG A 23 -13.87 -14.42 -0.71
CA ARG A 23 -13.43 -14.83 -2.05
C ARG A 23 -12.28 -15.82 -1.95
N ASP A 24 -12.39 -16.92 -2.69
CA ASP A 24 -11.32 -17.91 -2.83
C ASP A 24 -10.36 -17.43 -3.93
N PRO A 25 -9.04 -17.32 -3.65
CA PRO A 25 -8.09 -16.86 -4.66
C PRO A 25 -7.95 -17.89 -5.78
N GLY A 26 -8.24 -17.47 -7.00
CA GLY A 26 -8.06 -18.30 -8.20
C GLY A 26 -6.57 -18.49 -8.54
N PRO A 27 -6.20 -19.63 -9.16
CA PRO A 27 -4.78 -19.93 -9.45
C PRO A 27 -4.21 -19.18 -10.66
N GLU A 28 -5.05 -18.63 -11.53
CA GLU A 28 -4.63 -18.12 -12.84
C GLU A 28 -4.19 -16.66 -12.85
N VAL A 29 -4.58 -15.88 -11.84
CA VAL A 29 -4.30 -14.44 -11.76
C VAL A 29 -3.58 -14.13 -10.45
N SER A 30 -2.64 -13.20 -10.46
CA SER A 30 -1.94 -12.79 -9.24
C SER A 30 -2.93 -12.30 -8.17
N LEU A 31 -2.68 -12.62 -6.90
CA LEU A 31 -3.49 -12.16 -5.76
C LEU A 31 -3.66 -10.64 -5.75
N LEU A 32 -2.57 -9.92 -6.08
CA LEU A 32 -2.59 -8.47 -6.18
C LEU A 32 -3.59 -7.97 -7.21
N GLN A 33 -3.58 -8.58 -8.41
CA GLN A 33 -4.50 -8.17 -9.47
C GLN A 33 -5.95 -8.49 -9.10
N GLN A 34 -6.21 -9.67 -8.54
CA GLN A 34 -7.54 -10.05 -8.07
C GLN A 34 -8.09 -9.07 -7.02
N ALA A 35 -7.25 -8.67 -6.05
CA ALA A 35 -7.63 -7.72 -5.00
C ALA A 35 -7.91 -6.32 -5.57
N ILE A 36 -7.06 -5.83 -6.48
CA ILE A 36 -7.25 -4.54 -7.14
C ILE A 36 -8.55 -4.52 -7.95
N ASP A 37 -8.79 -5.56 -8.75
CA ASP A 37 -9.98 -5.67 -9.59
C ASP A 37 -11.25 -5.78 -8.74
N LEU A 38 -11.18 -6.49 -7.61
CA LEU A 38 -12.29 -6.60 -6.68
C LEU A 38 -12.71 -5.23 -6.13
N ILE A 39 -11.75 -4.42 -5.67
CA ILE A 39 -12.04 -3.08 -5.17
C ILE A 39 -12.57 -2.20 -6.31
N ARG A 40 -11.90 -2.13 -7.44
CA ARG A 40 -12.24 -1.22 -8.54
C ARG A 40 -13.61 -1.48 -9.13
N ASN A 41 -13.98 -2.76 -9.28
CA ASN A 41 -15.19 -3.14 -10.01
C ASN A 41 -16.37 -3.47 -9.09
N HIS A 42 -16.14 -3.76 -7.80
CA HIS A 42 -17.17 -4.27 -6.90
C HIS A 42 -17.29 -3.51 -5.56
N TYR A 43 -16.67 -2.34 -5.42
CA TYR A 43 -16.72 -1.55 -4.17
C TYR A 43 -18.14 -1.16 -3.74
N HIS A 44 -19.10 -1.17 -4.67
CA HIS A 44 -20.52 -0.94 -4.39
C HIS A 44 -21.18 -2.09 -3.60
N ASP A 45 -20.62 -3.31 -3.64
CA ASP A 45 -21.07 -4.46 -2.85
C ASP A 45 -20.75 -4.20 -1.35
N PRO A 46 -21.74 -4.29 -0.44
CA PRO A 46 -21.51 -4.05 0.98
C PRO A 46 -20.43 -4.94 1.60
N SER A 47 -20.32 -6.20 1.18
CA SER A 47 -19.31 -7.12 1.71
C SER A 47 -17.90 -6.70 1.29
N ILE A 48 -17.72 -6.32 0.03
CA ILE A 48 -16.45 -5.85 -0.51
C ILE A 48 -16.05 -4.52 0.13
N ARG A 49 -17.02 -3.60 0.27
CA ARG A 49 -16.79 -2.34 0.95
C ARG A 49 -16.32 -2.56 2.38
N THR A 50 -17.02 -3.37 3.17
CA THR A 50 -16.63 -3.66 4.56
C THR A 50 -15.25 -4.27 4.66
N ALA A 51 -14.91 -5.21 3.77
CA ALA A 51 -13.57 -5.80 3.70
C ALA A 51 -12.51 -4.74 3.37
N THR A 52 -12.77 -3.88 2.37
CA THR A 52 -11.87 -2.80 1.96
C THR A 52 -11.66 -1.78 3.08
N GLU A 53 -12.74 -1.34 3.74
CA GLU A 53 -12.68 -0.42 4.88
C GLU A 53 -11.87 -1.01 6.04
N THR A 54 -12.02 -2.30 6.32
CA THR A 54 -11.23 -3.01 7.33
C THR A 54 -9.74 -2.98 6.99
N LEU A 55 -9.37 -3.21 5.74
CA LEU A 55 -7.98 -3.13 5.31
C LEU A 55 -7.43 -1.70 5.37
N ILE A 56 -8.25 -0.70 5.01
CA ILE A 56 -7.88 0.72 5.14
C ILE A 56 -7.56 1.06 6.60
N ASP A 57 -8.37 0.61 7.54
CA ASP A 57 -8.14 0.85 8.97
C ASP A 57 -6.84 0.20 9.46
N ARG A 58 -6.56 -1.03 9.04
CA ARG A 58 -5.31 -1.75 9.37
C ARG A 58 -4.09 -1.08 8.74
N LEU A 59 -4.19 -0.70 7.47
CA LEU A 59 -3.15 0.06 6.79
C LEU A 59 -2.89 1.38 7.51
N GLY A 60 -3.94 2.13 7.84
CA GLY A 60 -3.85 3.40 8.53
C GLY A 60 -3.16 3.27 9.89
N LEU A 61 -3.46 2.22 10.66
CA LEU A 61 -2.80 1.93 11.93
C LEU A 61 -1.29 1.68 11.75
N GLY A 62 -0.92 0.89 10.74
CA GLY A 62 0.49 0.62 10.43
C GLY A 62 1.22 1.89 9.97
N LEU A 63 0.60 2.69 9.10
CA LEU A 63 1.16 3.95 8.64
C LEU A 63 1.34 4.96 9.79
N ALA A 64 0.38 5.06 10.70
CA ALA A 64 0.50 5.91 11.89
C ALA A 64 1.70 5.50 12.76
N GLY A 65 1.92 4.20 12.93
CA GLY A 65 3.12 3.69 13.60
C GLY A 65 4.42 4.12 12.90
N LEU A 66 4.48 4.01 11.57
CA LEU A 66 5.63 4.46 10.78
C LEU A 66 5.84 5.98 10.88
N VAL A 67 4.76 6.76 10.83
CA VAL A 67 4.82 8.23 11.03
C VAL A 67 5.42 8.58 12.38
N ASN A 68 4.97 7.91 13.44
CA ASN A 68 5.45 8.17 14.80
C ASN A 68 6.93 7.80 15.01
N ILE A 69 7.45 6.80 14.27
CA ILE A 69 8.83 6.34 14.40
C ILE A 69 9.77 7.10 13.48
N LEU A 70 9.37 7.29 12.22
CA LEU A 70 10.26 7.78 11.16
C LEU A 70 10.10 9.28 10.89
N ASN A 71 8.98 9.88 11.31
CA ASN A 71 8.62 11.27 11.05
C ASN A 71 8.85 11.68 9.57
N PRO A 72 8.24 10.99 8.58
CA PRO A 72 8.50 11.26 7.18
C PRO A 72 7.80 12.54 6.70
N ASP A 73 8.38 13.23 5.72
CA ASP A 73 7.78 14.40 5.09
C ASP A 73 6.53 14.07 4.27
N ARG A 74 6.44 12.84 3.77
CA ARG A 74 5.31 12.32 2.97
C ARG A 74 5.30 10.80 2.92
N ILE A 75 4.15 10.23 2.62
CA ILE A 75 3.97 8.80 2.35
C ILE A 75 3.51 8.65 0.90
N ILE A 76 4.13 7.74 0.15
CA ILE A 76 3.72 7.42 -1.22
C ILE A 76 3.27 5.95 -1.25
N LEU A 77 2.02 5.72 -1.62
CA LEU A 77 1.42 4.39 -1.65
C LEU A 77 1.36 3.84 -3.08
N GLY A 78 1.89 2.64 -3.30
CA GLY A 78 1.84 1.90 -4.55
C GLY A 78 1.02 0.62 -4.46
N GLY A 79 0.81 -0.06 -5.59
CA GLY A 79 0.13 -1.36 -5.66
C GLY A 79 -1.28 -1.35 -5.03
N LEU A 80 -1.59 -2.36 -4.22
CA LEU A 80 -2.87 -2.46 -3.52
C LEU A 80 -3.14 -1.25 -2.62
N HIS A 81 -2.12 -0.76 -1.91
CA HIS A 81 -2.28 0.35 -0.97
C HIS A 81 -2.68 1.66 -1.66
N ARG A 82 -2.22 1.88 -2.92
CA ARG A 82 -2.73 2.96 -3.76
C ARG A 82 -4.23 2.78 -4.02
N THR A 83 -4.66 1.58 -4.36
CA THR A 83 -6.08 1.29 -4.64
C THR A 83 -6.95 1.47 -3.39
N LEU A 84 -6.44 1.13 -2.21
CA LEU A 84 -7.11 1.40 -0.93
C LEU A 84 -7.23 2.91 -0.67
N LEU A 85 -6.17 3.67 -0.93
CA LEU A 85 -6.21 5.14 -0.83
C LEU A 85 -7.22 5.76 -1.81
N ASP A 86 -7.26 5.27 -3.05
CA ASP A 86 -8.18 5.76 -4.08
C ASP A 86 -9.65 5.43 -3.73
N ALA A 87 -9.90 4.29 -3.05
CA ALA A 87 -11.24 3.85 -2.66
C ALA A 87 -11.85 4.72 -1.55
N ASP A 88 -11.09 5.05 -0.51
CA ASP A 88 -11.54 5.94 0.57
C ASP A 88 -10.36 6.73 1.18
N PRO A 89 -9.96 7.83 0.51
CA PRO A 89 -8.84 8.65 0.94
C PRO A 89 -9.08 9.37 2.27
N GLU A 90 -10.34 9.72 2.55
CA GLU A 90 -10.68 10.44 3.78
C GLU A 90 -10.56 9.53 5.00
N ARG A 91 -11.08 8.31 4.91
CA ARG A 91 -10.96 7.31 5.97
C ARG A 91 -9.50 7.00 6.30
N LEU A 92 -8.67 6.73 5.29
CA LEU A 92 -7.25 6.43 5.51
C LEU A 92 -6.53 7.58 6.21
N ARG A 93 -6.73 8.81 5.72
CA ARG A 93 -6.12 10.00 6.34
C ARG A 93 -6.62 10.23 7.77
N ALA A 94 -7.91 10.03 8.02
CA ALA A 94 -8.48 10.17 9.35
C ALA A 94 -7.88 9.16 10.34
N VAL A 95 -7.74 7.88 9.97
CA VAL A 95 -7.13 6.87 10.83
C VAL A 95 -5.66 7.21 11.14
N VAL A 96 -4.88 7.62 10.13
CA VAL A 96 -3.48 8.03 10.34
C VAL A 96 -3.39 9.26 11.23
N ALA A 97 -4.23 10.27 11.01
CA ALA A 97 -4.25 11.49 11.82
C ALA A 97 -4.63 11.22 13.28
N ASP A 98 -5.65 10.39 13.52
CA ASP A 98 -6.11 10.01 14.88
C ASP A 98 -5.04 9.26 15.69
N ARG A 99 -4.20 8.48 15.00
CA ARG A 99 -3.22 7.59 15.62
C ARG A 99 -1.77 8.08 15.55
N SER A 100 -1.52 9.23 14.91
CA SER A 100 -0.18 9.83 14.86
C SER A 100 -0.07 11.08 15.73
N LEU A 101 1.11 11.29 16.29
CA LEU A 101 1.41 12.50 17.11
C LEU A 101 1.24 13.80 16.32
N TRP A 102 1.46 13.75 15.01
CA TRP A 102 1.39 14.90 14.10
C TRP A 102 0.00 15.12 13.48
N GLY A 103 -0.96 14.23 13.75
CA GLY A 103 -2.31 14.32 13.20
C GLY A 103 -3.01 15.65 13.48
N GLN A 104 -2.81 16.20 14.67
CA GLN A 104 -3.39 17.49 15.07
C GLN A 104 -2.67 18.72 14.47
N SER A 105 -1.48 18.54 13.88
CA SER A 105 -0.66 19.59 13.29
C SER A 105 -0.70 19.64 11.76
N GLY A 106 -1.75 19.09 11.14
CA GLY A 106 -1.91 19.05 9.69
C GLY A 106 -1.57 17.71 9.03
N GLY A 107 -1.00 16.79 9.80
CA GLY A 107 -0.71 15.42 9.35
C GLY A 107 0.42 15.31 8.32
N VAL A 108 0.74 14.08 7.96
CA VAL A 108 1.71 13.76 6.91
C VAL A 108 0.95 13.55 5.59
N PRO A 109 1.35 14.20 4.47
CA PRO A 109 0.72 13.98 3.17
C PRO A 109 0.80 12.51 2.74
N ILE A 110 -0.36 11.91 2.40
CA ILE A 110 -0.45 10.55 1.86
C ILE A 110 -0.85 10.68 0.41
N LEU A 111 0.02 10.22 -0.49
CA LEU A 111 -0.08 10.38 -1.93
C LEU A 111 -0.12 9.02 -2.63
N ALA A 112 -0.84 8.95 -3.74
CA ALA A 112 -0.82 7.80 -4.64
C ALA A 112 0.46 7.84 -5.50
N CYS A 113 1.13 6.67 -5.64
CA CYS A 113 2.22 6.51 -6.59
C CYS A 113 1.68 6.65 -8.02
N THR A 114 2.33 7.47 -8.84
CA THR A 114 1.95 7.68 -10.25
C THR A 114 2.65 6.72 -11.21
N LEU A 115 3.66 5.98 -10.74
CA LEU A 115 4.40 5.02 -11.55
C LEU A 115 3.67 3.68 -11.60
N ASP A 116 3.47 3.16 -12.79
CA ASP A 116 3.12 1.77 -12.99
C ASP A 116 4.37 0.91 -12.82
N HIS A 117 4.20 -0.29 -12.25
CA HIS A 117 5.31 -1.22 -11.97
C HIS A 117 6.48 -0.59 -11.19
N ASN A 118 6.19 0.28 -10.23
CA ASN A 118 7.17 1.05 -9.45
C ASN A 118 8.34 0.21 -8.90
N SER A 119 8.09 -1.03 -8.44
CA SER A 119 9.15 -1.93 -7.96
C SER A 119 10.13 -2.34 -9.07
N LEU A 120 9.62 -2.58 -10.30
CA LEU A 120 10.47 -2.92 -11.45
C LEU A 120 11.27 -1.71 -11.93
N VAL A 121 10.65 -0.53 -11.94
CA VAL A 121 11.32 0.73 -12.29
C VAL A 121 12.44 1.00 -11.29
N GLY A 122 12.18 0.91 -9.97
CA GLY A 122 13.21 1.11 -8.96
C GLY A 122 14.35 0.08 -9.03
N ALA A 123 14.04 -1.19 -9.31
CA ALA A 123 15.06 -2.21 -9.52
C ALA A 123 15.91 -1.94 -10.77
N ALA A 124 15.31 -1.47 -11.86
CA ALA A 124 16.01 -1.07 -13.06
C ALA A 124 16.92 0.15 -12.82
N GLU A 125 16.43 1.16 -12.11
CA GLU A 125 17.24 2.32 -11.71
C GLU A 125 18.45 1.92 -10.90
N LEU A 126 18.28 1.05 -9.89
CA LEU A 126 19.41 0.54 -9.09
C LEU A 126 20.42 -0.24 -9.94
N ALA A 127 19.95 -1.04 -10.91
CA ALA A 127 20.84 -1.79 -11.81
C ALA A 127 21.61 -0.87 -12.75
N TRP A 128 21.04 0.27 -13.16
CA TRP A 128 21.68 1.26 -14.01
C TRP A 128 22.53 2.29 -13.26
N GLN A 129 22.40 2.37 -11.92
CA GLN A 129 23.09 3.36 -11.10
C GLN A 129 24.61 3.42 -11.38
N PRO A 130 25.37 2.29 -11.47
CA PRO A 130 26.80 2.35 -11.77
C PRO A 130 27.11 3.00 -13.12
N VAL A 131 26.25 2.75 -14.13
CA VAL A 131 26.41 3.35 -15.47
C VAL A 131 26.10 4.83 -15.46
N LEU A 132 25.13 5.26 -14.66
CA LEU A 132 24.75 6.67 -14.53
C LEU A 132 25.81 7.47 -13.74
N ASP A 133 26.41 6.85 -12.72
CA ASP A 133 27.44 7.48 -11.88
C ASP A 133 28.81 7.57 -12.59
N ASP A 134 29.19 6.56 -13.38
CA ASP A 134 30.40 6.56 -14.18
C ASP A 134 30.17 5.88 -15.55
N PRO A 135 29.65 6.62 -16.54
CA PRO A 135 29.32 6.08 -17.85
C PRO A 135 30.52 5.54 -18.63
N LEU A 136 31.72 6.10 -18.38
CA LEU A 136 32.95 5.70 -19.11
C LEU A 136 33.58 4.46 -18.45
N GLY A 137 33.58 4.37 -17.13
CA GLY A 137 34.10 3.23 -16.40
C GLY A 137 33.25 1.97 -16.57
N ALA A 138 31.94 2.10 -16.78
CA ALA A 138 31.06 0.97 -17.01
C ALA A 138 31.19 0.29 -18.38
N LEU A 139 31.94 0.91 -19.32
CA LEU A 139 32.21 0.37 -20.66
C LEU A 139 33.55 -0.36 -20.77
N THR A 140 34.34 -0.43 -19.71
CA THR A 140 35.61 -1.13 -19.62
C THR A 140 35.51 -2.44 -18.87
#